data_c117be10e0915972e33d4cda33406644
#
_entry.id   c117be10e0915972e33d4cda33406644
#
_cell.length_a   1.000
_cell.length_b   1.000
_cell.length_c   1.000
_cell.angle_alpha   90.00
_cell.angle_beta   90.00
_cell.angle_gamma   90.00
#
_symmetry.space_group_name_H-M   'P 1'
#
loop_
_entity.id
_entity.type
_entity.pdbx_description
1 polymer ?
#
loop_
_entity_poly.entity_id
_entity_poly.type
_entity_poly.pdbx_seq_one_letter_code
_entity_poly.pdbx_strand_id
1 'polypeptide(L)'
;MINQYIVSFFGLFNSDPPIPGAVRLTLLEPSNFTKPPYCVESPPNANPQSCAEDKLPCVYWGAKEIQYPIEETGVAFFTTRASIVKYPPGTCNILASSPEDACIIDSHKTHKTHGESVMNSSFIADIENYTVMIEHSIASIDGKFLLKNRLMNGQFLSVDDKTVIKSWWASDEEELMVKKKKSSDGDVLTMKEILDAAGADLSACSSAPGANKDANESNRSSGIIVVIVIYYEYYQNPYPISFFINNVYNYKYKPRIIDDAEYKIIEATSNIDDGSYTIKNRHGIRFVFNQHGKIRSFSWTALIINVTASLYSYRVVSLIMDFSIRHGMDELFEQYCMNIHTWFRGIFHSDRDNDNEDNEESLPLL
;
A
#
# COMPACT_ATOMS: atom_id res chain seq x y z
N MET A 1 -14.00 -16.67 -13.87
CA MET A 1 -12.97 -16.80 -14.92
C MET A 1 -13.57 -16.68 -16.34
N ILE A 2 -14.58 -17.43 -16.71
CA ILE A 2 -15.17 -17.41 -18.08
C ILE A 2 -15.66 -16.02 -18.50
N ASN A 3 -16.29 -15.25 -17.61
CA ASN A 3 -16.76 -13.90 -17.93
C ASN A 3 -15.65 -12.86 -18.19
N GLN A 4 -14.48 -13.00 -17.57
CA GLN A 4 -13.34 -12.11 -17.85
C GLN A 4 -12.74 -12.37 -19.24
N TYR A 5 -12.75 -13.61 -19.69
CA TYR A 5 -12.29 -13.98 -21.03
C TYR A 5 -13.23 -13.48 -22.13
N ILE A 6 -14.55 -13.60 -21.95
CA ILE A 6 -15.55 -13.12 -22.93
C ILE A 6 -15.45 -11.58 -23.10
N VAL A 7 -15.34 -10.84 -22.00
CA VAL A 7 -15.24 -9.38 -22.02
C VAL A 7 -13.92 -8.89 -22.61
N SER A 8 -12.82 -9.62 -22.41
CA SER A 8 -11.54 -9.29 -23.02
C SER A 8 -11.50 -9.67 -24.51
N PHE A 9 -12.22 -10.71 -24.93
CA PHE A 9 -12.26 -11.16 -26.31
C PHE A 9 -12.97 -10.17 -27.23
N PHE A 10 -13.99 -9.44 -26.73
CA PHE A 10 -14.70 -8.45 -27.53
C PHE A 10 -14.09 -7.04 -27.53
N GLY A 11 -13.04 -6.80 -26.73
CA GLY A 11 -12.32 -5.51 -26.73
C GLY A 11 -13.20 -4.27 -26.53
N LEU A 12 -14.36 -4.43 -25.84
CA LEU A 12 -15.35 -3.38 -25.66
C LEU A 12 -14.92 -2.30 -24.65
N PHE A 13 -13.87 -2.58 -23.91
CA PHE A 13 -13.37 -1.72 -22.86
C PHE A 13 -11.91 -1.35 -23.09
N ASN A 14 -11.62 -0.06 -23.03
CA ASN A 14 -10.26 0.40 -22.89
C ASN A 14 -9.82 0.16 -21.45
N SER A 15 -8.62 -0.38 -21.26
CA SER A 15 -8.02 -0.59 -19.94
C SER A 15 -6.84 0.33 -19.79
N ASP A 16 -7.05 1.44 -19.11
CA ASP A 16 -6.05 2.47 -18.89
C ASP A 16 -5.56 2.44 -17.44
N PRO A 17 -4.28 2.74 -17.19
CA PRO A 17 -3.82 2.96 -15.82
C PRO A 17 -4.51 4.21 -15.25
N PRO A 18 -4.86 4.23 -13.96
CA PRO A 18 -5.37 5.44 -13.34
C PRO A 18 -4.28 6.51 -13.28
N ILE A 19 -4.67 7.77 -13.42
CA ILE A 19 -3.78 8.87 -13.05
C ILE A 19 -3.76 8.92 -11.53
N PRO A 20 -2.59 8.74 -10.88
CA PRO A 20 -2.48 8.86 -9.43
C PRO A 20 -2.89 10.26 -8.98
N GLY A 21 -3.79 10.32 -8.01
CA GLY A 21 -4.12 11.54 -7.32
C GLY A 21 -3.23 11.73 -6.08
N ALA A 22 -3.61 12.69 -5.24
CA ALA A 22 -2.94 12.88 -3.97
C ALA A 22 -3.27 11.72 -3.01
N VAL A 23 -2.25 11.27 -2.27
CA VAL A 23 -2.43 10.44 -1.07
C VAL A 23 -2.01 11.28 0.12
N ARG A 24 -2.89 11.42 1.08
CA ARG A 24 -2.68 12.19 2.31
C ARG A 24 -2.90 11.30 3.51
N LEU A 25 -2.02 11.41 4.50
CA LEU A 25 -2.19 10.78 5.80
C LEU A 25 -2.36 11.83 6.87
N THR A 26 -3.28 11.54 7.77
CA THR A 26 -3.47 12.35 8.97
C THR A 26 -3.37 11.44 10.18
N LEU A 27 -2.46 11.78 11.09
CA LEU A 27 -2.31 11.07 12.36
C LEU A 27 -3.25 11.68 13.40
N LEU A 28 -3.94 10.83 14.13
CA LEU A 28 -4.83 11.21 15.22
C LEU A 28 -4.35 10.55 16.52
N GLU A 29 -4.43 11.32 17.59
CA GLU A 29 -4.03 10.86 18.92
C GLU A 29 -5.02 9.81 19.48
N PRO A 30 -4.55 8.83 20.27
CA PRO A 30 -5.44 7.92 20.95
C PRO A 30 -6.28 8.68 21.99
N SER A 31 -7.51 8.24 22.21
CA SER A 31 -8.41 8.84 23.21
C SER A 31 -7.87 8.75 24.63
N ASN A 32 -7.12 7.67 24.91
CA ASN A 32 -6.44 7.43 26.19
C ASN A 32 -5.05 6.89 25.89
N PHE A 33 -4.04 7.54 26.46
CA PHE A 33 -2.68 7.06 26.38
C PHE A 33 -2.46 5.92 27.38
N THR A 34 -1.76 4.89 26.94
CA THR A 34 -1.30 3.79 27.79
C THR A 34 0.21 3.92 28.02
N LYS A 35 0.72 3.25 29.04
CA LYS A 35 2.17 3.10 29.24
C LYS A 35 2.59 1.78 28.61
N PRO A 36 3.24 1.80 27.45
CA PRO A 36 3.65 0.57 26.76
C PRO A 36 4.75 -0.17 27.54
N PRO A 37 4.85 -1.50 27.38
CA PRO A 37 5.86 -2.31 28.08
C PRO A 37 7.30 -1.91 27.77
N TYR A 38 7.57 -1.40 26.56
CA TYR A 38 8.91 -0.94 26.18
C TYR A 38 9.35 0.35 26.87
N CYS A 39 8.43 1.04 27.56
CA CYS A 39 8.70 2.24 28.35
C CYS A 39 9.03 1.91 29.83
N VAL A 40 9.02 0.67 30.21
CA VAL A 40 9.34 0.22 31.58
C VAL A 40 10.72 -0.41 31.53
N GLU A 41 11.55 -0.15 32.55
CA GLU A 41 12.79 -0.90 32.75
C GLU A 41 12.50 -2.39 32.61
N SER A 42 13.21 -3.07 31.70
CA SER A 42 12.91 -4.44 31.28
C SER A 42 12.62 -5.34 32.46
N PRO A 43 11.50 -6.07 32.46
CA PRO A 43 11.30 -7.12 33.46
C PRO A 43 12.40 -8.17 33.30
N PRO A 44 12.88 -8.78 34.39
CA PRO A 44 13.98 -9.76 34.40
C PRO A 44 13.73 -11.03 33.56
N ASN A 45 12.56 -11.16 32.93
CA ASN A 45 12.13 -12.28 32.10
C ASN A 45 11.66 -11.85 30.69
N ALA A 46 12.31 -10.85 30.07
CA ALA A 46 12.02 -10.48 28.69
C ALA A 46 12.27 -11.68 27.77
N ASN A 47 11.29 -11.95 26.90
CA ASN A 47 11.36 -12.99 25.89
C ASN A 47 12.66 -12.81 25.06
N PRO A 48 13.53 -13.83 24.92
CA PRO A 48 14.81 -13.72 24.21
C PRO A 48 14.68 -13.37 22.72
N GLN A 49 13.46 -13.30 22.19
CA GLN A 49 13.17 -12.87 20.83
C GLN A 49 12.91 -11.36 20.68
N SER A 50 12.75 -10.62 21.78
CA SER A 50 12.68 -9.17 21.73
C SER A 50 14.07 -8.58 21.88
N CYS A 51 14.41 -7.56 21.08
CA CYS A 51 15.64 -6.79 21.28
C CYS A 51 15.53 -5.99 22.59
N ALA A 52 15.85 -6.67 23.66
CA ALA A 52 15.58 -6.26 25.05
C ALA A 52 16.54 -5.17 25.59
N GLU A 53 17.53 -4.74 24.81
CA GLU A 53 18.58 -3.84 25.32
C GLU A 53 18.34 -2.36 25.05
N ASP A 54 17.37 -2.01 24.21
CA ASP A 54 16.97 -0.61 23.99
C ASP A 54 16.14 -0.08 25.18
N LYS A 55 16.84 0.31 26.24
CA LYS A 55 16.23 0.89 27.46
C LYS A 55 16.24 2.41 27.39
N LEU A 56 15.32 2.98 26.61
CA LEU A 56 15.17 4.43 26.56
C LEU A 56 13.94 4.88 27.35
N PRO A 57 13.99 6.05 28.00
CA PRO A 57 12.82 6.65 28.59
C PRO A 57 11.78 6.96 27.50
N CYS A 58 10.51 6.91 27.86
CA CYS A 58 9.45 7.29 26.95
C CYS A 58 9.00 8.73 27.17
N VAL A 59 8.61 9.36 26.06
CA VAL A 59 7.95 10.67 26.02
C VAL A 59 6.63 10.55 25.27
N TYR A 60 5.63 11.32 25.67
CA TYR A 60 4.35 11.42 24.98
C TYR A 60 4.36 12.67 24.10
N TRP A 61 4.19 12.46 22.80
CA TRP A 61 4.13 13.54 21.83
C TRP A 61 2.74 13.62 21.21
N GLY A 62 2.33 14.81 20.80
CA GLY A 62 1.13 14.97 19.98
C GLY A 62 1.33 14.49 18.55
N ALA A 63 0.23 14.29 17.84
CA ALA A 63 0.27 13.79 16.46
C ALA A 63 1.12 14.70 15.54
N LYS A 64 1.12 16.00 15.77
CA LYS A 64 1.90 16.97 14.96
C LYS A 64 3.40 16.89 15.19
N GLU A 65 3.83 16.51 16.39
CA GLU A 65 5.24 16.29 16.69
C GLU A 65 5.74 14.93 16.18
N ILE A 66 4.87 13.93 16.18
CA ILE A 66 5.19 12.58 15.71
C ILE A 66 5.32 12.55 14.19
N GLN A 67 4.37 13.15 13.48
CA GLN A 67 4.37 13.22 12.02
C GLN A 67 5.27 14.37 11.55
N TYR A 68 6.36 14.04 10.86
CA TYR A 68 7.31 15.02 10.35
C TYR A 68 7.89 14.58 8.99
N PRO A 69 7.88 15.40 7.93
CA PRO A 69 7.13 16.67 7.84
C PRO A 69 5.62 16.44 7.93
N ILE A 70 4.87 17.48 8.29
CA ILE A 70 3.43 17.38 8.57
C ILE A 70 2.63 17.03 7.30
N GLU A 71 3.07 17.52 6.15
CA GLU A 71 2.40 17.28 4.88
C GLU A 71 3.43 16.90 3.79
N GLU A 72 3.33 15.66 3.32
CA GLU A 72 4.05 15.15 2.17
C GLU A 72 3.11 14.25 1.37
N THR A 73 3.02 14.46 0.05
CA THR A 73 2.12 13.68 -0.79
C THR A 73 2.73 12.32 -1.09
N GLY A 74 1.99 11.27 -0.79
CA GLY A 74 2.40 9.89 -1.07
C GLY A 74 3.45 9.31 -0.14
N VAL A 75 3.90 10.08 0.86
CA VAL A 75 4.85 9.63 1.88
C VAL A 75 4.44 10.21 3.23
N ALA A 76 4.65 9.46 4.30
CA ALA A 76 4.51 9.97 5.65
C ALA A 76 5.58 9.34 6.55
N PHE A 77 6.10 10.12 7.49
CA PHE A 77 7.04 9.64 8.47
C PHE A 77 6.51 9.89 9.88
N PHE A 78 6.56 8.85 10.70
CA PHE A 78 6.13 8.86 12.09
C PHE A 78 7.28 8.49 13.00
N THR A 79 7.65 9.42 13.87
CA THR A 79 8.77 9.24 14.80
C THR A 79 8.45 8.18 15.86
N THR A 80 9.33 7.21 16.03
CA THR A 80 9.27 6.19 17.10
C THR A 80 10.33 6.42 18.17
N ARG A 81 11.49 6.98 17.78
CA ARG A 81 12.58 7.40 18.64
C ARG A 81 13.07 8.79 18.24
N ALA A 82 13.33 9.64 19.22
CA ALA A 82 13.96 10.92 19.02
C ALA A 82 15.20 11.06 19.90
N SER A 83 16.31 11.44 19.28
CA SER A 83 17.53 11.85 19.98
C SER A 83 17.72 13.34 19.80
N ILE A 84 17.71 14.08 20.90
CA ILE A 84 17.78 15.55 20.92
C ILE A 84 19.11 15.97 21.51
N VAL A 85 19.91 16.67 20.71
CA VAL A 85 21.16 17.27 21.14
C VAL A 85 20.98 18.79 21.21
N LYS A 86 21.20 19.35 22.37
CA LYS A 86 21.11 20.80 22.58
C LYS A 86 22.50 21.37 22.76
N TYR A 87 22.83 22.35 21.96
CA TYR A 87 24.05 23.15 22.06
C TYR A 87 23.72 24.49 22.70
N PRO A 88 24.35 24.84 23.84
CA PRO A 88 24.14 26.14 24.50
C PRO A 88 24.56 27.30 23.60
N PRO A 89 24.12 28.53 23.93
CA PRO A 89 24.53 29.73 23.25
C PRO A 89 26.06 29.87 23.19
N GLY A 90 26.60 30.27 22.05
CA GLY A 90 28.03 30.47 21.85
C GLY A 90 28.85 29.21 21.57
N THR A 91 28.21 28.03 21.48
CA THR A 91 28.93 26.79 21.11
C THR A 91 29.27 26.73 19.62
N CYS A 92 28.40 27.25 18.78
CA CYS A 92 28.59 27.36 17.34
C CYS A 92 27.79 28.53 16.77
N ASN A 93 28.13 28.96 15.57
CA ASN A 93 27.49 30.10 14.89
C ASN A 93 26.91 29.63 13.53
N ILE A 94 25.62 29.79 13.34
CA ILE A 94 24.94 29.44 12.08
C ILE A 94 25.35 30.37 10.95
N LEU A 95 25.68 31.62 11.29
CA LEU A 95 26.14 32.64 10.36
C LEU A 95 27.66 32.72 10.32
N ALA A 96 28.37 31.66 10.75
CA ALA A 96 29.81 31.64 10.74
C ALA A 96 30.38 31.78 9.33
N SER A 97 31.38 32.62 9.17
CA SER A 97 32.11 32.77 7.92
C SER A 97 33.30 31.78 7.81
N SER A 98 33.61 31.07 8.88
CA SER A 98 34.61 30.01 8.92
C SER A 98 34.04 28.67 9.32
N PRO A 99 34.59 27.55 8.78
CA PRO A 99 34.13 26.20 9.15
C PRO A 99 34.37 25.86 10.63
N GLU A 100 35.32 26.51 11.28
CA GLU A 100 35.70 26.25 12.67
C GLU A 100 34.62 26.72 13.65
N ASP A 101 33.95 27.81 13.31
CA ASP A 101 32.91 28.41 14.14
C ASP A 101 31.49 27.91 13.74
N ALA A 102 31.38 27.23 12.62
CA ALA A 102 30.09 26.81 12.07
C ALA A 102 29.49 25.64 12.86
N CYS A 103 28.13 25.57 12.91
CA CYS A 103 27.37 24.46 13.47
C CYS A 103 27.36 23.25 12.51
N ILE A 104 28.53 22.66 12.25
CA ILE A 104 28.72 21.53 11.37
C ILE A 104 28.63 20.24 12.19
N ILE A 105 27.72 19.37 11.82
CA ILE A 105 27.57 18.03 12.41
C ILE A 105 28.65 17.14 11.75
N ASP A 106 29.72 16.89 12.45
CA ASP A 106 30.67 15.85 12.04
C ASP A 106 30.34 14.56 12.78
N SER A 107 29.78 13.57 12.06
CA SER A 107 29.40 12.28 12.61
C SER A 107 30.59 11.47 13.14
N HIS A 108 31.82 11.86 12.83
CA HIS A 108 33.06 11.14 13.17
C HIS A 108 33.92 11.84 14.21
N LYS A 109 33.67 13.10 14.54
CA LYS A 109 34.40 13.81 15.56
C LYS A 109 33.52 14.02 16.78
N THR A 110 33.85 13.36 17.87
CA THR A 110 33.42 13.77 19.20
C THR A 110 33.95 15.19 19.39
N HIS A 111 33.10 16.20 19.19
CA HIS A 111 33.47 17.58 19.44
C HIS A 111 33.85 17.77 20.91
N LYS A 112 35.12 17.80 21.14
CA LYS A 112 35.71 18.39 22.35
C LYS A 112 35.71 19.92 22.23
N THR A 113 34.54 20.52 22.04
CA THR A 113 34.43 21.97 21.96
C THR A 113 33.40 22.47 22.96
N HIS A 114 33.91 23.21 23.92
CA HIS A 114 33.36 24.31 24.68
C HIS A 114 31.80 24.30 24.86
N GLY A 115 31.34 23.52 25.82
CA GLY A 115 29.96 23.48 26.28
C GLY A 115 29.41 22.05 26.30
N GLU A 116 28.92 21.62 27.42
CA GLU A 116 28.30 20.30 27.56
C GLU A 116 27.04 20.23 26.67
N SER A 117 27.14 19.52 25.55
CA SER A 117 25.95 19.15 24.79
C SER A 117 25.12 18.11 25.56
N VAL A 118 23.89 18.43 25.87
CA VAL A 118 22.98 17.48 26.52
C VAL A 118 22.32 16.62 25.45
N MET A 119 22.63 15.34 25.44
CA MET A 119 21.99 14.37 24.55
C MET A 119 20.91 13.63 25.31
N ASN A 120 19.66 13.78 24.88
CA ASN A 120 18.51 13.03 25.41
C ASN A 120 17.93 12.18 24.29
N SER A 121 17.93 10.86 24.48
CA SER A 121 17.25 9.93 23.58
C SER A 121 16.03 9.35 24.26
N SER A 122 14.91 9.29 23.57
CA SER A 122 13.64 8.79 24.12
C SER A 122 12.84 8.07 23.04
N PHE A 123 12.08 7.04 23.43
CA PHE A 123 11.04 6.47 22.62
C PHE A 123 9.77 7.31 22.70
N ILE A 124 8.99 7.32 21.61
CA ILE A 124 7.65 7.87 21.63
C ILE A 124 6.72 6.79 22.20
N ALA A 125 6.00 7.16 23.27
CA ALA A 125 5.08 6.26 23.92
C ALA A 125 3.82 6.03 23.07
N ASP A 126 3.33 4.79 23.12
CA ASP A 126 2.00 4.41 22.65
C ASP A 126 1.76 4.60 21.14
N ILE A 127 2.84 4.58 20.32
CA ILE A 127 2.76 4.86 18.89
C ILE A 127 1.82 3.90 18.15
N GLU A 128 1.71 2.66 18.59
CA GLU A 128 0.86 1.63 17.99
C GLU A 128 -0.64 1.94 18.11
N ASN A 129 -1.03 2.72 19.12
CA ASN A 129 -2.43 3.10 19.37
C ASN A 129 -2.86 4.38 18.66
N TYR A 130 -1.95 5.08 18.01
CA TYR A 130 -2.33 6.20 17.15
C TYR A 130 -3.15 5.73 15.97
N THR A 131 -4.10 6.58 15.58
CA THR A 131 -4.99 6.31 14.45
C THR A 131 -4.50 7.05 13.22
N VAL A 132 -4.36 6.32 12.12
CA VAL A 132 -3.99 6.87 10.81
C VAL A 132 -5.24 6.93 9.93
N MET A 133 -5.54 8.10 9.42
CA MET A 133 -6.57 8.32 8.42
C MET A 133 -5.90 8.49 7.06
N ILE A 134 -6.28 7.65 6.09
CA ILE A 134 -5.74 7.63 4.74
C ILE A 134 -6.79 8.19 3.79
N GLU A 135 -6.45 9.25 3.09
CA GLU A 135 -7.25 9.85 2.02
C GLU A 135 -6.51 9.69 0.71
N HIS A 136 -7.19 9.22 -0.32
CA HIS A 136 -6.60 9.14 -1.65
C HIS A 136 -7.62 9.38 -2.75
N SER A 137 -7.13 9.69 -3.94
CA SER A 137 -7.95 9.91 -5.11
C SER A 137 -7.26 9.39 -6.36
N ILE A 138 -8.07 9.10 -7.38
CA ILE A 138 -7.62 8.76 -8.73
C ILE A 138 -8.42 9.54 -9.76
N ALA A 139 -7.82 9.75 -10.92
CA ALA A 139 -8.50 10.34 -12.06
C ALA A 139 -8.40 9.43 -13.29
N SER A 140 -9.34 9.57 -14.23
CA SER A 140 -9.20 8.97 -15.54
C SER A 140 -8.27 9.78 -16.43
N ILE A 141 -7.62 9.13 -17.42
CA ILE A 141 -6.70 9.78 -18.35
C ILE A 141 -7.40 10.88 -19.17
N ASP A 142 -8.65 10.67 -19.50
CA ASP A 142 -9.46 11.64 -20.24
C ASP A 142 -10.07 12.76 -19.38
N GLY A 143 -9.78 12.74 -18.07
CA GLY A 143 -10.26 13.75 -17.10
C GLY A 143 -11.77 13.72 -16.83
N LYS A 144 -12.48 12.71 -17.33
CA LYS A 144 -13.95 12.64 -17.20
C LYS A 144 -14.42 12.38 -15.77
N PHE A 145 -13.59 11.76 -14.94
CA PHE A 145 -13.94 11.52 -13.55
C PHE A 145 -12.75 11.65 -12.61
N LEU A 146 -13.06 12.07 -11.41
CA LEU A 146 -12.18 12.06 -10.24
C LEU A 146 -12.89 11.28 -9.14
N LEU A 147 -12.27 10.19 -8.69
CA LEU A 147 -12.80 9.36 -7.63
C LEU A 147 -11.97 9.52 -6.35
N LYS A 148 -12.65 9.80 -5.25
CA LYS A 148 -12.08 9.76 -3.90
C LYS A 148 -12.36 8.39 -3.26
N ASN A 149 -11.52 7.97 -2.30
CA ASN A 149 -11.68 6.69 -1.61
C ASN A 149 -13.09 6.46 -1.06
N ARG A 150 -13.75 7.48 -0.51
CA ARG A 150 -15.12 7.38 0.02
C ARG A 150 -16.20 6.98 -1.01
N LEU A 151 -15.92 7.16 -2.32
CA LEU A 151 -16.82 6.78 -3.43
C LEU A 151 -16.47 5.39 -4.00
N MET A 152 -15.55 4.70 -3.38
CA MET A 152 -15.06 3.38 -3.80
C MET A 152 -15.17 2.40 -2.64
N ASN A 153 -15.31 1.11 -2.95
CA ASN A 153 -15.19 0.07 -1.94
C ASN A 153 -13.72 -0.24 -1.68
N GLY A 154 -13.33 -0.26 -0.42
CA GLY A 154 -11.96 -0.49 0.00
C GLY A 154 -11.79 -1.77 0.79
N GLN A 155 -10.61 -2.36 0.66
CA GLN A 155 -10.17 -3.50 1.47
C GLN A 155 -8.73 -3.27 1.91
N PHE A 156 -8.44 -3.58 3.18
CA PHE A 156 -7.10 -3.62 3.72
C PHE A 156 -6.69 -5.08 3.91
N LEU A 157 -5.63 -5.49 3.20
CA LEU A 157 -5.17 -6.87 3.16
C LEU A 157 -3.98 -7.07 4.07
N SER A 158 -3.79 -8.30 4.52
CA SER A 158 -2.57 -8.75 5.18
C SER A 158 -1.44 -8.98 4.16
N VAL A 159 -0.24 -9.20 4.64
CA VAL A 159 0.96 -9.50 3.85
C VAL A 159 0.80 -10.69 2.88
N ASP A 160 -0.12 -11.62 3.17
CA ASP A 160 -0.44 -12.77 2.32
C ASP A 160 -1.27 -12.41 1.07
N ASP A 161 -1.70 -11.14 0.92
CA ASP A 161 -2.57 -10.63 -0.16
C ASP A 161 -3.95 -11.31 -0.25
N LYS A 162 -4.33 -12.12 0.72
CA LYS A 162 -5.58 -12.92 0.74
C LYS A 162 -6.49 -12.58 1.90
N THR A 163 -5.92 -12.42 3.09
CA THR A 163 -6.69 -12.15 4.29
C THR A 163 -7.10 -10.69 4.34
N VAL A 164 -8.42 -10.44 4.39
CA VAL A 164 -8.98 -9.10 4.54
C VAL A 164 -9.05 -8.75 6.03
N ILE A 165 -8.36 -7.71 6.44
CA ILE A 165 -8.34 -7.22 7.82
C ILE A 165 -9.50 -6.26 8.05
N LYS A 166 -9.74 -5.35 7.09
CA LYS A 166 -10.77 -4.31 7.19
C LYS A 166 -11.37 -3.99 5.82
N SER A 167 -12.62 -3.58 5.80
CA SER A 167 -13.33 -3.20 4.57
C SER A 167 -14.12 -1.93 4.77
N TRP A 168 -14.22 -1.13 3.70
CA TRP A 168 -15.02 0.08 3.62
C TRP A 168 -15.95 -0.01 2.43
N TRP A 169 -17.14 0.57 2.56
CA TRP A 169 -18.14 0.57 1.49
C TRP A 169 -18.31 1.98 0.94
N ALA A 170 -18.46 2.07 -0.36
CA ALA A 170 -18.75 3.33 -1.04
C ALA A 170 -20.00 3.98 -0.43
N SER A 171 -19.93 5.28 -0.18
CA SER A 171 -21.08 6.06 0.29
C SER A 171 -21.76 6.71 -0.91
N ASP A 172 -23.09 6.61 -1.00
CA ASP A 172 -23.86 7.34 -2.02
C ASP A 172 -23.76 8.85 -1.77
N GLU A 173 -23.51 9.63 -2.82
CA GLU A 173 -23.39 11.09 -2.70
C GLU A 173 -24.66 11.73 -2.11
N GLU A 174 -25.85 11.20 -2.42
CA GLU A 174 -27.12 11.65 -1.85
C GLU A 174 -27.19 11.40 -0.33
N GLU A 175 -26.69 10.28 0.16
CA GLU A 175 -26.70 9.96 1.59
C GLU A 175 -25.78 10.90 2.38
N LEU A 176 -24.67 11.34 1.79
CA LEU A 176 -23.74 12.33 2.35
C LEU A 176 -24.38 13.71 2.48
N MET A 177 -25.22 14.10 1.49
CA MET A 177 -25.91 15.40 1.48
C MET A 177 -27.05 15.47 2.50
N VAL A 178 -27.82 14.37 2.63
CA VAL A 178 -29.01 14.35 3.50
C VAL A 178 -28.66 14.21 4.98
N LYS A 179 -27.64 13.40 5.32
CA LYS A 179 -27.36 13.10 6.74
C LYS A 179 -26.54 14.13 7.48
N LYS A 180 -25.95 15.17 6.82
CA LYS A 180 -25.04 16.14 7.47
C LYS A 180 -24.06 15.48 8.46
N LYS A 181 -23.92 14.17 8.40
CA LYS A 181 -23.04 13.42 9.24
C LYS A 181 -21.65 13.60 8.63
N LYS A 182 -20.76 14.25 9.37
CA LYS A 182 -19.34 14.37 9.07
C LYS A 182 -18.75 12.96 9.05
N SER A 183 -18.98 12.22 7.95
CA SER A 183 -18.29 10.98 7.68
C SER A 183 -16.82 11.33 7.57
N SER A 184 -15.95 10.61 8.22
CA SER A 184 -14.50 10.74 8.03
C SER A 184 -14.24 10.61 6.53
N ASP A 185 -13.63 11.62 5.94
CA ASP A 185 -13.34 11.66 4.50
C ASP A 185 -12.31 10.58 4.08
N GLY A 186 -11.72 9.84 5.03
CA GLY A 186 -10.66 8.88 4.82
C GLY A 186 -10.88 7.51 5.49
N ASP A 187 -10.04 6.57 5.11
CA ASP A 187 -10.01 5.22 5.68
C ASP A 187 -9.21 5.25 6.98
N VAL A 188 -9.81 4.75 8.04
CA VAL A 188 -9.27 4.84 9.40
C VAL A 188 -8.75 3.49 9.85
N LEU A 189 -7.46 3.45 10.28
CA LEU A 189 -6.74 2.29 10.79
C LEU A 189 -5.90 2.70 12.00
N THR A 190 -5.69 1.81 12.94
CA THR A 190 -4.65 2.03 13.95
C THR A 190 -3.26 1.76 13.37
N MET A 191 -2.24 2.40 13.91
CA MET A 191 -0.86 2.12 13.53
C MET A 191 -0.53 0.64 13.69
N LYS A 192 -1.01 0.02 14.77
CA LYS A 192 -0.86 -1.41 15.01
C LYS A 192 -1.47 -2.26 13.89
N GLU A 193 -2.71 -1.97 13.47
CA GLU A 193 -3.37 -2.71 12.37
C GLU A 193 -2.53 -2.66 11.08
N ILE A 194 -1.91 -1.50 10.80
CA ILE A 194 -1.08 -1.33 9.60
C ILE A 194 0.22 -2.13 9.71
N LEU A 195 0.89 -2.07 10.87
CA LEU A 195 2.14 -2.79 11.11
C LEU A 195 1.92 -4.31 11.10
N ASP A 196 0.92 -4.79 11.81
CA ASP A 196 0.56 -6.22 11.85
C ASP A 196 0.24 -6.75 10.44
N ALA A 197 -0.49 -5.96 9.64
CA ALA A 197 -0.82 -6.28 8.26
C ALA A 197 0.41 -6.33 7.34
N ALA A 198 1.41 -5.48 7.60
CA ALA A 198 2.66 -5.45 6.85
C ALA A 198 3.65 -6.56 7.28
N GLY A 199 3.34 -7.27 8.38
CA GLY A 199 4.28 -8.20 9.01
C GLY A 199 5.43 -7.50 9.73
N ALA A 200 5.22 -6.25 10.16
CA ALA A 200 6.23 -5.43 10.80
C ALA A 200 6.08 -5.46 12.34
N ASP A 201 7.14 -5.85 13.04
CA ASP A 201 7.23 -5.79 14.49
C ASP A 201 8.29 -4.76 14.91
N LEU A 202 7.86 -3.70 15.60
CA LEU A 202 8.75 -2.65 16.09
C LEU A 202 9.68 -3.15 17.22
N SER A 203 9.30 -4.22 17.91
CA SER A 203 10.08 -4.79 19.01
C SER A 203 11.09 -5.84 18.54
N ALA A 204 10.99 -6.29 17.28
CA ALA A 204 11.97 -7.21 16.70
C ALA A 204 13.32 -6.53 16.50
N CYS A 205 14.38 -7.34 16.46
CA CYS A 205 15.73 -6.86 16.18
C CYS A 205 15.84 -6.35 14.75
N SER A 206 16.49 -5.21 14.60
CA SER A 206 16.70 -4.60 13.29
C SER A 206 17.75 -5.37 12.50
N SER A 207 17.43 -5.69 11.25
CA SER A 207 18.38 -6.25 10.27
C SER A 207 19.07 -5.17 9.45
N ALA A 208 18.68 -3.91 9.60
CA ALA A 208 19.20 -2.81 8.81
C ALA A 208 20.72 -2.68 8.92
N PRO A 209 21.45 -2.35 7.82
CA PRO A 209 22.91 -2.25 7.83
C PRO A 209 23.44 -1.17 8.76
N GLY A 210 22.67 -0.09 9.00
CA GLY A 210 23.02 1.00 9.89
C GLY A 210 22.67 0.76 11.36
N ALA A 211 21.93 -0.31 11.66
CA ALA A 211 21.59 -0.65 13.02
C ALA A 211 22.80 -1.15 13.79
N ASN A 212 22.89 -0.78 15.05
CA ASN A 212 23.95 -1.28 15.94
C ASN A 212 23.64 -2.73 16.36
N LYS A 213 24.20 -3.68 15.61
CA LYS A 213 23.99 -5.11 15.86
C LYS A 213 24.56 -5.58 17.19
N ASP A 214 25.64 -4.97 17.66
CA ASP A 214 26.27 -5.31 18.93
C ASP A 214 25.41 -4.87 20.12
N ALA A 215 24.59 -3.83 19.95
CA ALA A 215 23.64 -3.33 20.93
C ALA A 215 22.25 -3.93 20.80
N ASN A 216 22.02 -4.91 19.91
CA ASN A 216 20.70 -5.48 19.62
C ASN A 216 19.63 -4.39 19.43
N GLU A 217 19.88 -3.46 18.52
CA GLU A 217 18.97 -2.35 18.25
C GLU A 217 17.64 -2.85 17.66
N SER A 218 16.52 -2.36 18.19
CA SER A 218 15.19 -2.74 17.73
C SER A 218 14.78 -1.97 16.47
N ASN A 219 13.79 -2.50 15.74
CA ASN A 219 13.15 -1.80 14.63
C ASN A 219 12.55 -0.45 15.07
N ARG A 220 12.09 -0.33 16.31
CA ARG A 220 11.62 0.91 16.92
C ARG A 220 12.73 1.95 16.99
N SER A 221 13.94 1.50 17.29
CA SER A 221 15.12 2.35 17.47
C SER A 221 15.73 2.76 16.13
N SER A 222 15.92 1.81 15.20
CA SER A 222 16.54 2.08 13.89
C SER A 222 15.59 2.74 12.89
N GLY A 223 14.28 2.48 13.05
CA GLY A 223 13.25 2.84 12.07
C GLY A 223 13.05 1.77 11.00
N ILE A 224 11.93 1.84 10.31
CA ILE A 224 11.52 0.91 9.25
C ILE A 224 10.87 1.64 8.08
N ILE A 225 10.83 0.99 6.92
CA ILE A 225 10.10 1.47 5.75
C ILE A 225 8.97 0.49 5.43
N VAL A 226 7.75 1.00 5.34
CA VAL A 226 6.56 0.24 4.95
C VAL A 226 6.01 0.81 3.66
N VAL A 227 5.94 -0.02 2.61
CA VAL A 227 5.30 0.35 1.35
C VAL A 227 3.86 -0.13 1.37
N ILE A 228 2.94 0.78 1.06
CA ILE A 228 1.51 0.47 0.94
C ILE A 228 1.12 0.66 -0.52
N VAL A 229 0.92 -0.45 -1.23
CA VAL A 229 0.41 -0.40 -2.60
C VAL A 229 -1.10 -0.27 -2.55
N ILE A 230 -1.62 0.78 -3.18
CA ILE A 230 -3.06 0.99 -3.39
C ILE A 230 -3.38 0.46 -4.78
N TYR A 231 -4.02 -0.69 -4.84
CA TYR A 231 -4.37 -1.34 -6.09
C TYR A 231 -5.83 -1.11 -6.44
N TYR A 232 -6.10 -0.41 -7.54
CA TYR A 232 -7.45 -0.10 -8.00
C TYR A 232 -7.93 -1.15 -8.99
N GLU A 233 -9.13 -1.67 -8.75
CA GLU A 233 -9.81 -2.64 -9.59
C GLU A 233 -11.19 -2.14 -9.99
N TYR A 234 -11.49 -2.27 -11.26
CA TYR A 234 -12.85 -2.13 -11.73
C TYR A 234 -13.54 -3.49 -11.67
N TYR A 235 -14.61 -3.58 -10.89
CA TYR A 235 -15.45 -4.77 -10.82
C TYR A 235 -16.66 -4.59 -11.72
N GLN A 236 -16.73 -5.36 -12.78
CA GLN A 236 -17.90 -5.43 -13.64
C GLN A 236 -18.85 -6.46 -13.05
N ASN A 237 -20.08 -6.05 -12.74
CA ASN A 237 -21.14 -6.97 -12.33
C ASN A 237 -21.40 -7.95 -13.49
N PRO A 238 -21.49 -9.27 -13.26
CA PRO A 238 -21.60 -10.29 -14.32
C PRO A 238 -22.90 -10.25 -15.14
N TYR A 239 -23.85 -9.40 -14.80
CA TYR A 239 -25.12 -9.32 -15.50
C TYR A 239 -25.07 -8.32 -16.67
N PRO A 240 -25.50 -8.71 -17.90
CA PRO A 240 -25.44 -7.85 -19.09
C PRO A 240 -26.29 -6.57 -18.97
N ILE A 241 -27.24 -6.52 -18.05
CA ILE A 241 -28.12 -5.36 -17.81
C ILE A 241 -27.42 -4.28 -16.95
N SER A 242 -26.38 -4.61 -16.22
CA SER A 242 -25.63 -3.65 -15.39
C SER A 242 -24.74 -2.70 -16.20
N PHE A 243 -24.76 -2.77 -17.51
CA PHE A 243 -24.13 -1.79 -18.40
C PHE A 243 -24.59 -0.34 -18.12
N PHE A 244 -25.75 -0.18 -17.52
CA PHE A 244 -26.40 1.10 -17.24
C PHE A 244 -26.53 1.41 -15.74
N ILE A 245 -26.12 0.49 -14.85
CA ILE A 245 -26.36 0.62 -13.42
C ILE A 245 -25.03 0.53 -12.67
N ASN A 246 -24.61 1.64 -12.08
CA ASN A 246 -23.55 1.84 -11.08
C ASN A 246 -22.24 1.05 -11.27
N ASN A 247 -21.29 1.70 -11.91
CA ASN A 247 -19.91 1.26 -11.94
C ASN A 247 -19.33 1.32 -10.52
N VAL A 248 -19.09 0.17 -9.92
CA VAL A 248 -18.44 0.11 -8.60
C VAL A 248 -16.93 -0.01 -8.80
N TYR A 249 -16.23 0.97 -8.29
CA TYR A 249 -14.78 0.95 -8.24
C TYR A 249 -14.34 0.40 -6.89
N ASN A 250 -13.35 -0.47 -6.93
CA ASN A 250 -12.78 -1.06 -5.72
C ASN A 250 -11.30 -0.71 -5.63
N TYR A 251 -10.78 -0.66 -4.42
CA TYR A 251 -9.35 -0.57 -4.17
C TYR A 251 -8.94 -1.51 -3.05
N LYS A 252 -7.66 -1.89 -3.06
CA LYS A 252 -7.06 -2.76 -2.04
C LYS A 252 -5.76 -2.16 -1.58
N TYR A 253 -5.58 -2.05 -0.29
CA TYR A 253 -4.29 -1.75 0.31
C TYR A 253 -3.52 -3.03 0.52
N LYS A 254 -2.27 -3.04 0.08
CA LYS A 254 -1.31 -4.13 0.25
C LYS A 254 -0.08 -3.60 0.95
N PRO A 255 -0.05 -3.62 2.28
CA PRO A 255 1.09 -3.18 3.04
C PRO A 255 2.21 -4.23 3.00
N ARG A 256 3.47 -3.78 2.92
CA ARG A 256 4.66 -4.62 2.99
C ARG A 256 5.80 -3.88 3.66
N ILE A 257 6.53 -4.53 4.51
CA ILE A 257 7.80 -4.01 5.04
C ILE A 257 8.90 -4.16 3.98
N ILE A 258 9.82 -3.22 3.95
CA ILE A 258 11.08 -3.37 3.22
C ILE A 258 12.11 -3.89 4.22
N ASP A 259 12.59 -5.10 3.99
CA ASP A 259 13.61 -5.72 4.82
C ASP A 259 14.95 -4.96 4.71
N ASP A 260 15.75 -5.04 5.75
CA ASP A 260 17.10 -4.45 5.82
C ASP A 260 17.12 -2.94 5.55
N ALA A 261 16.04 -2.22 5.81
CA ALA A 261 15.92 -0.78 5.62
C ALA A 261 15.71 -0.05 6.95
N GLU A 262 16.44 1.02 7.16
CA GLU A 262 16.23 1.97 8.25
C GLU A 262 15.76 3.32 7.69
N TYR A 263 15.12 4.12 8.52
CA TYR A 263 14.81 5.48 8.11
C TYR A 263 14.92 6.47 9.26
N LYS A 264 15.62 7.55 8.98
CA LYS A 264 15.83 8.65 9.92
C LYS A 264 15.73 10.01 9.24
N ILE A 265 15.31 11.01 9.98
CA ILE A 265 15.28 12.40 9.58
C ILE A 265 16.05 13.21 10.61
N ILE A 266 16.91 14.10 10.15
CA ILE A 266 17.63 15.04 11.00
C ILE A 266 17.02 16.42 10.81
N GLU A 267 16.52 16.98 11.91
CA GLU A 267 15.99 18.33 11.99
C GLU A 267 16.97 19.19 12.79
N ALA A 268 17.42 20.29 12.23
CA ALA A 268 18.27 21.23 12.90
C ALA A 268 17.52 22.57 13.09
N THR A 269 17.45 23.04 14.31
CA THR A 269 16.75 24.29 14.66
C THR A 269 17.70 25.20 15.41
N SER A 270 17.76 26.45 15.01
CA SER A 270 18.48 27.49 15.73
C SER A 270 17.50 28.47 16.34
N ASN A 271 17.77 28.86 17.56
CA ASN A 271 17.08 29.97 18.17
C ASN A 271 17.93 31.24 17.99
N ILE A 272 17.40 32.19 17.21
CA ILE A 272 18.12 33.45 16.89
C ILE A 272 18.23 34.34 18.12
N ASP A 273 17.26 34.24 19.06
CA ASP A 273 17.21 35.14 20.21
C ASP A 273 18.30 34.85 21.25
N ASP A 274 18.60 33.57 21.49
CA ASP A 274 19.61 33.16 22.46
C ASP A 274 20.87 32.50 21.84
N GLY A 275 20.85 32.28 20.51
CA GLY A 275 21.95 31.63 19.80
C GLY A 275 22.11 30.14 20.13
N SER A 276 21.12 29.50 20.73
CA SER A 276 21.14 28.07 20.98
C SER A 276 20.84 27.29 19.70
N TYR A 277 21.42 26.10 19.59
CA TYR A 277 21.27 25.20 18.45
C TYR A 277 20.80 23.83 18.89
N THR A 278 19.76 23.33 18.27
CA THR A 278 19.18 22.03 18.62
C THR A 278 19.14 21.13 17.41
N ILE A 279 19.67 19.93 17.55
CA ILE A 279 19.59 18.87 16.54
C ILE A 279 18.64 17.80 17.08
N LYS A 280 17.63 17.46 16.29
CA LYS A 280 16.73 16.34 16.57
C LYS A 280 16.96 15.28 15.51
N ASN A 281 17.49 14.12 15.92
CA ASN A 281 17.62 12.94 15.08
C ASN A 281 16.41 12.06 15.36
N ARG A 282 15.51 11.94 14.37
CA ARG A 282 14.26 11.20 14.44
C ARG A 282 14.39 9.89 13.68
N HIS A 283 14.19 8.77 14.35
CA HIS A 283 14.05 7.45 13.75
C HIS A 283 12.58 7.05 13.80
N GLY A 284 12.10 6.30 12.82
CA GLY A 284 10.70 5.92 12.86
C GLY A 284 10.22 5.17 11.63
N ILE A 285 8.90 5.16 11.49
CA ILE A 285 8.20 4.45 10.43
C ILE A 285 8.00 5.38 9.25
N ARG A 286 8.56 5.03 8.09
CA ARG A 286 8.29 5.71 6.83
C ARG A 286 7.28 4.91 6.02
N PHE A 287 6.11 5.49 5.79
CA PHE A 287 5.14 4.97 4.84
C PHE A 287 5.37 5.56 3.46
N VAL A 288 5.37 4.69 2.45
CA VAL A 288 5.46 5.09 1.03
C VAL A 288 4.25 4.50 0.30
N PHE A 289 3.46 5.37 -0.32
CA PHE A 289 2.27 4.96 -1.04
C PHE A 289 2.56 4.85 -2.52
N ASN A 290 2.13 3.73 -3.11
CA ASN A 290 2.25 3.50 -4.54
C ASN A 290 0.87 3.15 -5.11
N GLN A 291 0.39 3.98 -6.04
CA GLN A 291 -0.92 3.83 -6.65
C GLN A 291 -0.79 3.08 -7.98
N HIS A 292 -1.46 1.94 -8.09
CA HIS A 292 -1.51 1.10 -9.27
C HIS A 292 -2.94 0.67 -9.58
N GLY A 293 -3.14 0.14 -10.76
CA GLY A 293 -4.42 -0.47 -11.11
C GLY A 293 -4.76 -0.37 -12.57
N LYS A 294 -5.99 -0.76 -12.88
CA LYS A 294 -6.56 -0.68 -14.22
C LYS A 294 -7.99 -0.18 -14.12
N ILE A 295 -8.24 0.96 -14.75
CA ILE A 295 -9.57 1.51 -14.92
C ILE A 295 -10.06 1.12 -16.30
N ARG A 296 -11.22 0.48 -16.37
CA ARG A 296 -11.84 0.13 -17.63
C ARG A 296 -12.94 1.13 -17.95
N SER A 297 -12.88 1.71 -19.13
CA SER A 297 -13.91 2.58 -19.67
C SER A 297 -14.53 1.95 -20.91
N PHE A 298 -15.86 2.04 -21.05
CA PHE A 298 -16.54 1.57 -22.23
C PHE A 298 -16.20 2.47 -23.43
N SER A 299 -15.81 1.85 -24.54
CA SER A 299 -15.47 2.56 -25.77
C SER A 299 -16.46 2.28 -26.89
N TRP A 300 -17.26 3.27 -27.26
CA TRP A 300 -18.16 3.19 -28.41
C TRP A 300 -17.40 2.91 -29.72
N THR A 301 -16.22 3.48 -29.86
CA THR A 301 -15.36 3.24 -31.03
C THR A 301 -14.92 1.78 -31.11
N ALA A 302 -14.50 1.20 -29.98
CA ALA A 302 -14.16 -0.22 -29.92
C ALA A 302 -15.35 -1.12 -30.23
N LEU A 303 -16.55 -0.78 -29.72
CA LEU A 303 -17.78 -1.51 -30.05
C LEU A 303 -18.06 -1.49 -31.56
N ILE A 304 -18.06 -0.32 -32.17
CA ILE A 304 -18.33 -0.17 -33.62
C ILE A 304 -17.29 -0.96 -34.44
N ILE A 305 -16.01 -0.85 -34.10
CA ILE A 305 -14.93 -1.58 -34.79
C ILE A 305 -15.15 -3.10 -34.65
N ASN A 306 -15.47 -3.59 -33.47
CA ASN A 306 -15.68 -5.02 -33.25
C ASN A 306 -16.94 -5.55 -33.96
N VAL A 307 -18.03 -4.80 -33.95
CA VAL A 307 -19.25 -5.15 -34.72
C VAL A 307 -18.97 -5.18 -36.20
N THR A 308 -18.30 -4.16 -36.76
CA THR A 308 -17.97 -4.11 -38.19
C THR A 308 -16.98 -5.22 -38.57
N ALA A 309 -15.97 -5.49 -37.76
CA ALA A 309 -15.03 -6.59 -37.98
C ALA A 309 -15.74 -7.97 -37.95
N SER A 310 -16.69 -8.15 -37.03
CA SER A 310 -17.48 -9.38 -36.97
C SER A 310 -18.36 -9.57 -38.21
N LEU A 311 -19.02 -8.51 -38.67
CA LEU A 311 -19.82 -8.55 -39.88
C LEU A 311 -18.96 -8.82 -41.14
N TYR A 312 -17.79 -8.20 -41.18
CA TYR A 312 -16.83 -8.45 -42.28
C TYR A 312 -16.33 -9.90 -42.25
N SER A 313 -15.96 -10.42 -41.10
CA SER A 313 -15.52 -11.83 -40.94
C SER A 313 -16.62 -12.80 -41.34
N TYR A 314 -17.87 -12.54 -40.98
CA TYR A 314 -19.00 -13.36 -41.42
C TYR A 314 -19.13 -13.36 -42.94
N ARG A 315 -18.98 -12.23 -43.62
CA ARG A 315 -18.99 -12.12 -45.10
C ARG A 315 -17.86 -12.90 -45.74
N VAL A 316 -16.64 -12.81 -45.20
CA VAL A 316 -15.48 -13.56 -45.69
C VAL A 316 -15.73 -15.06 -45.56
N VAL A 317 -16.20 -15.55 -44.41
CA VAL A 317 -16.52 -16.97 -44.20
C VAL A 317 -17.61 -17.43 -45.16
N SER A 318 -18.68 -16.64 -45.37
CA SER A 318 -19.74 -16.95 -46.35
C SER A 318 -19.22 -17.07 -47.76
N LEU A 319 -18.31 -16.17 -48.18
CA LEU A 319 -17.69 -16.24 -49.51
C LEU A 319 -16.78 -17.47 -49.67
N ILE A 320 -16.03 -17.84 -48.66
CA ILE A 320 -15.19 -19.06 -48.66
C ILE A 320 -16.07 -20.29 -48.75
N MET A 321 -17.18 -20.34 -48.03
CA MET A 321 -18.13 -21.45 -48.08
C MET A 321 -18.77 -21.55 -49.47
N ASP A 322 -19.27 -20.45 -50.03
CA ASP A 322 -19.85 -20.42 -51.38
C ASP A 322 -18.83 -20.87 -52.44
N PHE A 323 -17.59 -20.43 -52.31
CA PHE A 323 -16.50 -20.83 -53.22
C PHE A 323 -16.21 -22.36 -53.10
N SER A 324 -16.12 -22.87 -51.87
CA SER A 324 -15.88 -24.29 -51.59
C SER A 324 -16.98 -25.18 -52.15
N ILE A 325 -18.24 -24.78 -51.98
CA ILE A 325 -19.41 -25.53 -52.50
C ILE A 325 -19.39 -25.53 -54.05
N ARG A 326 -19.08 -24.37 -54.69
CA ARG A 326 -19.07 -24.26 -56.17
C ARG A 326 -17.89 -25.04 -56.83
N HIS A 327 -16.79 -25.26 -56.14
CA HIS A 327 -15.61 -25.92 -56.67
C HIS A 327 -15.46 -27.38 -56.25
N GLY A 328 -16.53 -28.00 -55.68
CA GLY A 328 -16.58 -29.44 -55.44
C GLY A 328 -15.58 -29.92 -54.37
N MET A 329 -15.19 -29.08 -53.42
CA MET A 329 -14.31 -29.43 -52.31
C MET A 329 -15.06 -30.11 -51.17
N ASP A 330 -16.14 -30.81 -51.45
CA ASP A 330 -17.00 -31.45 -50.42
C ASP A 330 -16.20 -32.50 -49.60
N GLU A 331 -15.34 -33.26 -50.20
CA GLU A 331 -14.55 -34.31 -49.48
C GLU A 331 -13.49 -33.71 -48.51
N LEU A 332 -12.85 -32.61 -48.93
CA LEU A 332 -11.86 -31.93 -48.07
C LEU A 332 -12.50 -31.20 -46.91
N PHE A 333 -13.72 -30.69 -47.13
CA PHE A 333 -14.44 -29.91 -46.12
C PHE A 333 -15.06 -30.80 -45.03
N GLU A 334 -15.59 -32.00 -45.39
CA GLU A 334 -16.02 -33.00 -44.43
C GLU A 334 -14.89 -33.48 -43.54
N GLN A 335 -13.72 -33.70 -44.12
CA GLN A 335 -12.53 -34.12 -43.36
C GLN A 335 -12.00 -33.06 -42.42
N TYR A 336 -12.06 -31.78 -42.84
CA TYR A 336 -11.66 -30.65 -42.00
C TYR A 336 -12.68 -30.34 -40.92
N CYS A 337 -13.99 -30.37 -41.21
CA CYS A 337 -15.04 -30.22 -40.21
C CYS A 337 -15.06 -31.37 -39.19
N MET A 338 -14.79 -32.60 -39.59
CA MET A 338 -14.66 -33.72 -38.66
C MET A 338 -13.44 -33.53 -37.74
N ASN A 339 -12.30 -33.07 -38.28
CA ASN A 339 -11.11 -32.78 -37.46
C ASN A 339 -11.32 -31.62 -36.47
N ILE A 340 -12.00 -30.57 -36.87
CA ILE A 340 -12.35 -29.47 -35.97
C ILE A 340 -13.37 -29.93 -34.91
N HIS A 341 -14.36 -30.71 -35.29
CA HIS A 341 -15.35 -31.26 -34.36
C HIS A 341 -14.74 -32.22 -33.34
N THR A 342 -13.80 -33.09 -33.77
CA THR A 342 -13.06 -33.97 -32.88
C THR A 342 -12.09 -33.22 -32.00
N TRP A 343 -11.45 -32.15 -32.49
CA TRP A 343 -10.61 -31.27 -31.70
C TRP A 343 -11.42 -30.51 -30.62
N PHE A 344 -12.58 -29.93 -30.98
CA PHE A 344 -13.48 -29.33 -30.03
C PHE A 344 -14.02 -30.35 -29.01
N ARG A 345 -14.35 -31.55 -29.44
CA ARG A 345 -14.82 -32.62 -28.53
C ARG A 345 -13.72 -33.06 -27.57
N GLY A 346 -12.47 -33.10 -28.01
CA GLY A 346 -11.30 -33.39 -27.15
C GLY A 346 -11.09 -32.30 -26.07
N ILE A 347 -11.31 -31.06 -26.41
CA ILE A 347 -11.21 -29.94 -25.42
C ILE A 347 -12.31 -30.02 -24.35
N PHE A 348 -13.54 -30.39 -24.75
CA PHE A 348 -14.68 -30.47 -23.82
C PHE A 348 -14.80 -31.81 -23.08
N HIS A 349 -14.09 -32.88 -23.53
CA HIS A 349 -14.05 -34.16 -22.82
C HIS A 349 -12.86 -34.30 -21.87
N SER A 350 -11.79 -33.56 -22.08
CA SER A 350 -10.64 -33.55 -21.17
C SER A 350 -10.94 -33.01 -19.77
N ASP A 351 -12.01 -32.19 -19.63
CA ASP A 351 -12.42 -31.66 -18.32
C ASP A 351 -13.34 -32.61 -17.52
N ARG A 352 -13.79 -33.73 -18.13
CA ARG A 352 -14.73 -34.62 -17.46
C ARG A 352 -14.07 -35.90 -16.90
N ASP A 353 -12.86 -36.24 -17.34
CA ASP A 353 -12.17 -37.43 -16.88
C ASP A 353 -11.28 -37.20 -15.66
N ASN A 354 -11.07 -35.93 -15.25
CA ASN A 354 -10.32 -35.58 -14.03
C ASN A 354 -11.15 -35.58 -12.74
N ASP A 355 -12.48 -35.76 -12.82
CA ASP A 355 -13.32 -35.77 -11.64
C ASP A 355 -13.70 -37.14 -11.08
N ASN A 356 -13.15 -38.21 -11.65
CA ASN A 356 -13.51 -39.61 -11.29
C ASN A 356 -12.38 -40.47 -10.71
N GLU A 357 -11.19 -39.94 -10.46
CA GLU A 357 -10.07 -40.76 -9.92
C GLU A 357 -9.80 -40.61 -8.42
N ASP A 358 -10.61 -39.88 -7.66
CA ASP A 358 -10.37 -39.69 -6.22
C ASP A 358 -11.39 -40.35 -5.28
N ASN A 359 -11.93 -41.53 -5.65
CA ASN A 359 -12.77 -42.31 -4.73
C ASN A 359 -12.60 -43.82 -4.88
N GLU A 360 -11.44 -44.33 -4.62
CA GLU A 360 -11.27 -45.73 -4.18
C GLU A 360 -9.89 -45.91 -3.51
N GLU A 361 -9.77 -45.53 -2.26
CA GLU A 361 -8.75 -46.14 -1.41
C GLU A 361 -9.41 -46.76 -0.16
N SER A 362 -9.57 -48.05 -0.32
CA SER A 362 -10.04 -49.03 0.64
C SER A 362 -9.17 -49.04 1.91
N LEU A 363 -9.85 -49.00 3.05
CA LEU A 363 -9.29 -49.42 4.35
C LEU A 363 -8.77 -50.86 4.31
N PRO A 364 -7.62 -51.13 4.89
CA PRO A 364 -7.34 -52.45 5.43
C PRO A 364 -7.66 -52.49 6.93
N LEU A 365 -8.49 -53.46 7.29
CA LEU A 365 -8.61 -54.04 8.62
C LEU A 365 -7.24 -54.58 9.09
N LEU A 366 -6.76 -54.07 10.21
CA LEU A 366 -6.28 -54.85 11.39
C LEU A 366 -5.89 -53.89 12.49
#